data_4f9f1ddf40b76a7d5b785f1fa66838e4
#
_entry.id   4f9f1ddf40b76a7d5b785f1fa66838e4
#
_cell.length_a   1.000
_cell.length_b   1.000
_cell.length_c   1.000
_cell.angle_alpha   90.00
_cell.angle_beta   90.00
_cell.angle_gamma   90.00
#
_symmetry.space_group_name_H-M   'P 1'
#
loop_
_entity.id
_entity.type
_entity.pdbx_description
1 polymer ?
#
loop_
_entity_poly.entity_id
_entity_poly.type
_entity_poly.pdbx_seq_one_letter_code
_entity_poly.pdbx_strand_id
1 'polypeptide(L)'
;MLTPEEELEVAKKIYETQSEIARKVLINANLRLVVSIAKRYVGRGMLFLDLIQEGNLGLIKAVEKFDYRKGFKFSTYATWWIRQAITRAIADQARTIRIPVHMVETINKLIRVQRQLLQELGRDPFPEEISKVMDLPVEKVREIQKIAQEPVSLETPIGEEEDSHLGDFIPDDDALAPAEAAAFTMLKEQLINVLDTLTPREEKVLRLRFGLDDGRARTLEEVGKEFNVTRERIRQIEAKALRKLRHPSRSKKLKDYLD
;
A
#
# COMPACT_ATOMS: atom_id res chain seq x y z
N MET A 1 1.57 -30.52 28.81
CA MET A 1 1.20 -29.30 29.52
C MET A 1 1.97 -29.34 30.84
N LEU A 2 2.55 -28.23 31.25
CA LEU A 2 3.23 -28.14 32.55
C LEU A 2 2.21 -28.05 33.70
N THR A 3 2.54 -28.61 34.84
CA THR A 3 1.81 -28.37 36.06
C THR A 3 2.11 -26.96 36.58
N PRO A 4 1.29 -26.37 37.47
CA PRO A 4 1.57 -25.05 38.05
C PRO A 4 2.93 -24.92 38.72
N GLU A 5 3.41 -26.01 39.33
CA GLU A 5 4.71 -26.07 39.99
C GLU A 5 5.87 -26.09 39.01
N GLU A 6 5.77 -26.90 37.94
CA GLU A 6 6.73 -26.93 36.85
C GLU A 6 6.78 -25.60 36.10
N GLU A 7 5.63 -24.94 35.89
CA GLU A 7 5.54 -23.62 35.25
C GLU A 7 6.33 -22.58 36.06
N LEU A 8 6.18 -22.61 37.39
CA LEU A 8 6.91 -21.71 38.28
C LEU A 8 8.43 -21.99 38.27
N GLU A 9 8.85 -23.27 38.30
CA GLU A 9 10.27 -23.62 38.21
C GLU A 9 10.91 -23.18 36.92
N VAL A 10 10.22 -23.41 35.80
CA VAL A 10 10.71 -22.97 34.46
C VAL A 10 10.78 -21.44 34.40
N ALA A 11 9.77 -20.74 34.95
CA ALA A 11 9.78 -19.28 34.99
C ALA A 11 10.90 -18.72 35.89
N LYS A 12 11.22 -19.35 37.00
CA LYS A 12 12.39 -19.00 37.83
C LYS A 12 13.69 -19.13 37.04
N LYS A 13 13.89 -20.29 36.37
CA LYS A 13 15.08 -20.52 35.54
C LYS A 13 15.22 -19.48 34.41
N ILE A 14 14.12 -19.06 33.80
CA ILE A 14 14.14 -17.99 32.78
C ILE A 14 14.61 -16.68 33.39
N TYR A 15 14.09 -16.32 34.58
CA TYR A 15 14.40 -15.07 35.24
C TYR A 15 15.84 -14.99 35.76
N GLU A 16 16.32 -16.07 36.41
CA GLU A 16 17.63 -16.10 37.08
C GLU A 16 18.79 -16.34 36.12
N THR A 17 18.61 -17.25 35.14
CA THR A 17 19.69 -17.70 34.26
C THR A 17 19.53 -17.25 32.81
N GLN A 18 18.45 -16.57 32.47
CA GLN A 18 18.08 -16.22 31.10
C GLN A 18 18.16 -17.39 30.10
N SER A 19 17.91 -18.60 30.58
CA SER A 19 18.08 -19.85 29.83
C SER A 19 17.14 -19.91 28.62
N GLU A 20 17.72 -19.96 27.43
CA GLU A 20 16.94 -20.15 26.18
C GLU A 20 16.23 -21.50 26.13
N ILE A 21 16.81 -22.54 26.76
CA ILE A 21 16.18 -23.86 26.82
C ILE A 21 14.89 -23.76 27.64
N ALA A 22 14.92 -23.09 28.78
CA ALA A 22 13.74 -22.92 29.66
C ALA A 22 12.66 -22.08 28.91
N ARG A 23 13.06 -21.04 28.16
CA ARG A 23 12.13 -20.26 27.30
C ARG A 23 11.42 -21.15 26.26
N LYS A 24 12.17 -21.98 25.53
CA LYS A 24 11.62 -22.94 24.56
C LYS A 24 10.65 -23.93 25.20
N VAL A 25 10.96 -24.45 26.40
CA VAL A 25 10.08 -25.36 27.14
C VAL A 25 8.75 -24.67 27.46
N LEU A 26 8.79 -23.45 28.01
CA LEU A 26 7.58 -22.70 28.34
C LEU A 26 6.74 -22.34 27.11
N ILE A 27 7.36 -21.93 26.00
CA ILE A 27 6.69 -21.67 24.74
C ILE A 27 6.00 -22.93 24.23
N ASN A 28 6.73 -24.04 24.08
CA ASN A 28 6.20 -25.29 23.52
C ASN A 28 5.04 -25.85 24.36
N ALA A 29 5.09 -25.74 25.66
CA ALA A 29 4.03 -26.18 26.56
C ALA A 29 2.72 -25.39 26.40
N ASN A 30 2.78 -24.14 25.85
CA ASN A 30 1.66 -23.21 25.71
C ASN A 30 1.17 -22.98 24.27
N LEU A 31 1.70 -23.67 23.25
CA LEU A 31 1.24 -23.56 21.86
C LEU A 31 -0.26 -23.88 21.69
N ARG A 32 -0.79 -24.83 22.48
CA ARG A 32 -2.22 -25.15 22.45
C ARG A 32 -3.10 -23.98 22.94
N LEU A 33 -2.59 -23.15 23.85
CA LEU A 33 -3.28 -21.93 24.28
C LEU A 33 -3.40 -20.95 23.11
N VAL A 34 -2.33 -20.76 22.33
CA VAL A 34 -2.35 -19.90 21.11
C VAL A 34 -3.41 -20.37 20.14
N VAL A 35 -3.45 -21.68 19.82
CA VAL A 35 -4.46 -22.27 18.92
C VAL A 35 -5.87 -22.01 19.42
N SER A 36 -6.13 -22.19 20.71
CA SER A 36 -7.45 -21.96 21.31
C SER A 36 -7.92 -20.51 21.23
N ILE A 37 -6.98 -19.56 21.31
CA ILE A 37 -7.26 -18.14 21.17
C ILE A 37 -7.46 -17.79 19.70
N ALA A 38 -6.57 -18.24 18.80
CA ALA A 38 -6.61 -17.95 17.36
C ALA A 38 -7.91 -18.42 16.69
N LYS A 39 -8.46 -19.57 17.12
CA LYS A 39 -9.77 -20.09 16.64
C LYS A 39 -10.90 -19.06 16.71
N ARG A 40 -10.89 -18.15 17.67
CA ARG A 40 -11.93 -17.12 17.84
C ARG A 40 -11.82 -15.95 16.85
N TYR A 41 -10.74 -15.91 16.08
CA TYR A 41 -10.44 -14.85 15.12
C TYR A 41 -10.49 -15.32 13.67
N VAL A 42 -10.86 -16.58 13.43
CA VAL A 42 -11.08 -17.14 12.08
C VAL A 42 -12.18 -16.36 11.35
N GLY A 43 -12.03 -16.18 10.04
CA GLY A 43 -13.00 -15.44 9.21
C GLY A 43 -12.87 -13.92 9.27
N ARG A 44 -11.74 -13.38 9.77
CA ARG A 44 -11.49 -11.93 9.87
C ARG A 44 -10.46 -11.41 8.86
N GLY A 45 -10.35 -12.06 7.68
CA GLY A 45 -9.48 -11.62 6.60
C GLY A 45 -8.04 -12.15 6.67
N MET A 46 -7.71 -13.06 7.63
CA MET A 46 -6.43 -13.74 7.71
C MET A 46 -6.61 -15.25 7.76
N LEU A 47 -5.64 -15.99 7.21
CA LEU A 47 -5.63 -17.45 7.28
C LEU A 47 -5.41 -17.92 8.72
N PHE A 48 -6.01 -19.05 9.08
CA PHE A 48 -5.93 -19.57 10.45
C PHE A 48 -4.49 -19.85 10.90
N LEU A 49 -3.65 -20.37 10.00
CA LEU A 49 -2.24 -20.63 10.31
C LEU A 49 -1.45 -19.34 10.55
N ASP A 50 -1.75 -18.27 9.82
CA ASP A 50 -1.12 -16.97 10.03
C ASP A 50 -1.52 -16.37 11.39
N LEU A 51 -2.79 -16.50 11.78
CA LEU A 51 -3.26 -16.09 13.10
C LEU A 51 -2.54 -16.84 14.23
N ILE A 52 -2.25 -18.14 14.03
CA ILE A 52 -1.46 -18.94 14.99
C ILE A 52 -0.03 -18.39 15.06
N GLN A 53 0.61 -18.09 13.93
CA GLN A 53 1.99 -17.59 13.94
C GLN A 53 2.10 -16.21 14.58
N GLU A 54 1.19 -15.31 14.29
CA GLU A 54 1.13 -14.00 14.96
C GLU A 54 0.86 -14.18 16.48
N GLY A 55 -0.01 -15.12 16.84
CA GLY A 55 -0.23 -15.50 18.23
C GLY A 55 1.02 -16.07 18.91
N ASN A 56 1.82 -16.87 18.18
CA ASN A 56 3.10 -17.39 18.68
C ASN A 56 4.11 -16.28 18.95
N LEU A 57 4.17 -15.24 18.09
CA LEU A 57 4.99 -14.05 18.34
C LEU A 57 4.53 -13.32 19.61
N GLY A 58 3.23 -13.25 19.84
CA GLY A 58 2.66 -12.74 21.10
C GLY A 58 3.06 -13.59 22.31
N LEU A 59 3.02 -14.92 22.20
CA LEU A 59 3.44 -15.85 23.26
C LEU A 59 4.93 -15.69 23.60
N ILE A 60 5.80 -15.55 22.60
CA ILE A 60 7.25 -15.32 22.81
C ILE A 60 7.46 -14.04 23.62
N LYS A 61 6.79 -12.94 23.24
CA LYS A 61 6.86 -11.67 24.00
C LYS A 61 6.32 -11.82 25.44
N ALA A 62 5.28 -12.64 25.62
CA ALA A 62 4.76 -12.93 26.96
C ALA A 62 5.80 -13.65 27.83
N VAL A 63 6.51 -14.65 27.28
CA VAL A 63 7.57 -15.38 27.99
C VAL A 63 8.73 -14.47 28.38
N GLU A 64 9.13 -13.54 27.49
CA GLU A 64 10.20 -12.58 27.77
C GLU A 64 9.88 -11.61 28.91
N LYS A 65 8.59 -11.23 29.04
CA LYS A 65 8.14 -10.19 29.99
C LYS A 65 7.44 -10.73 31.23
N PHE A 66 7.31 -12.04 31.34
CA PHE A 66 6.61 -12.65 32.47
C PHE A 66 7.42 -12.56 33.77
N ASP A 67 6.78 -12.04 34.81
CA ASP A 67 7.33 -11.97 36.15
C ASP A 67 6.52 -12.87 37.09
N TYR A 68 7.09 -14.05 37.43
CA TYR A 68 6.47 -15.04 38.29
C TYR A 68 6.23 -14.53 39.71
N ARG A 69 6.99 -13.54 40.20
CA ARG A 69 6.88 -12.98 41.55
C ARG A 69 5.56 -12.28 41.81
N LYS A 70 4.83 -11.93 40.76
CA LYS A 70 3.50 -11.31 40.86
C LYS A 70 2.39 -12.27 41.21
N GLY A 71 2.65 -13.58 41.32
CA GLY A 71 1.71 -14.60 41.79
C GLY A 71 0.57 -14.96 40.85
N PHE A 72 0.59 -14.45 39.60
CA PHE A 72 -0.40 -14.78 38.56
C PHE A 72 0.06 -15.97 37.72
N LYS A 73 -0.91 -16.76 37.21
CA LYS A 73 -0.63 -17.82 36.23
C LYS A 73 -0.10 -17.24 34.91
N PHE A 74 0.87 -17.92 34.33
CA PHE A 74 1.43 -17.53 33.04
C PHE A 74 0.34 -17.41 31.97
N SER A 75 -0.59 -18.37 31.91
CA SER A 75 -1.67 -18.36 30.90
C SER A 75 -2.55 -17.10 30.94
N THR A 76 -2.78 -16.52 32.13
CA THR A 76 -3.54 -15.26 32.28
C THR A 76 -2.80 -14.09 31.61
N TYR A 77 -1.50 -13.99 31.83
CA TYR A 77 -0.66 -12.96 31.25
C TYR A 77 -0.43 -13.16 29.74
N ALA A 78 -0.13 -14.41 29.35
CA ALA A 78 0.10 -14.77 27.94
C ALA A 78 -1.15 -14.54 27.06
N THR A 79 -2.35 -14.80 27.59
CA THR A 79 -3.61 -14.56 26.84
C THR A 79 -3.73 -13.12 26.37
N TRP A 80 -3.30 -12.14 27.17
CA TRP A 80 -3.33 -10.73 26.78
C TRP A 80 -2.36 -10.45 25.61
N TRP A 81 -1.12 -10.94 25.70
CA TRP A 81 -0.13 -10.75 24.64
C TRP A 81 -0.49 -11.45 23.32
N ILE A 82 -0.99 -12.69 23.42
CA ILE A 82 -1.44 -13.46 22.26
C ILE A 82 -2.60 -12.73 21.57
N ARG A 83 -3.60 -12.29 22.34
CA ARG A 83 -4.74 -11.53 21.82
C ARG A 83 -4.29 -10.23 21.17
N GLN A 84 -3.42 -9.48 21.82
CA GLN A 84 -2.89 -8.22 21.31
C GLN A 84 -2.13 -8.42 19.98
N ALA A 85 -1.30 -9.46 19.89
CA ALA A 85 -0.56 -9.76 18.65
C ALA A 85 -1.52 -10.10 17.51
N ILE A 86 -2.49 -11.01 17.75
CA ILE A 86 -3.48 -11.41 16.74
C ILE A 86 -4.34 -10.22 16.27
N THR A 87 -4.88 -9.42 17.20
CA THR A 87 -5.73 -8.28 16.85
C THR A 87 -4.96 -7.21 16.09
N ARG A 88 -3.71 -6.97 16.45
CA ARG A 88 -2.84 -6.04 15.72
C ARG A 88 -2.50 -6.55 14.33
N ALA A 89 -2.19 -7.84 14.18
CA ALA A 89 -1.91 -8.45 12.88
C ALA A 89 -3.14 -8.36 11.95
N ILE A 90 -4.34 -8.65 12.46
CA ILE A 90 -5.58 -8.48 11.68
C ILE A 90 -5.74 -7.02 11.23
N ALA A 91 -5.52 -6.06 12.12
CA ALA A 91 -5.64 -4.64 11.75
C ALA A 91 -4.63 -4.21 10.69
N ASP A 92 -3.41 -4.79 10.72
CA ASP A 92 -2.31 -4.43 9.82
C ASP A 92 -2.33 -5.17 8.48
N GLN A 93 -2.83 -6.40 8.41
CA GLN A 93 -2.60 -7.32 7.28
C GLN A 93 -3.87 -7.90 6.65
N ALA A 94 -5.05 -7.82 7.32
CA ALA A 94 -6.25 -8.49 6.84
C ALA A 94 -6.88 -7.86 5.59
N ARG A 95 -6.54 -6.62 5.26
CA ARG A 95 -7.11 -5.90 4.12
C ARG A 95 -6.16 -5.90 2.92
N THR A 96 -6.69 -6.09 1.72
CA THR A 96 -5.95 -5.97 0.45
C THR A 96 -5.28 -4.60 0.32
N ILE A 97 -6.01 -3.53 0.66
CA ILE A 97 -5.45 -2.17 0.75
C ILE A 97 -5.25 -1.87 2.23
N ARG A 98 -3.98 -1.79 2.64
CA ARG A 98 -3.60 -1.57 4.04
C ARG A 98 -4.13 -0.22 4.57
N ILE A 99 -4.72 -0.26 5.74
CA ILE A 99 -5.21 0.92 6.48
C ILE A 99 -4.42 1.02 7.81
N PRO A 100 -4.02 2.23 8.26
CA PRO A 100 -3.37 2.41 9.56
C PRO A 100 -4.23 1.89 10.73
N VAL A 101 -3.59 1.31 11.76
CA VAL A 101 -4.28 0.67 12.90
C VAL A 101 -5.29 1.60 13.58
N HIS A 102 -4.93 2.88 13.81
CA HIS A 102 -5.83 3.85 14.43
C HIS A 102 -7.11 4.09 13.60
N MET A 103 -7.04 3.98 12.27
CA MET A 103 -8.20 4.09 11.40
C MET A 103 -9.07 2.83 11.49
N VAL A 104 -8.45 1.64 11.58
CA VAL A 104 -9.19 0.38 11.81
C VAL A 104 -9.94 0.44 13.15
N GLU A 105 -9.33 0.98 14.21
CA GLU A 105 -9.98 1.19 15.49
C GLU A 105 -11.17 2.15 15.38
N THR A 106 -11.00 3.25 14.62
CA THR A 106 -12.07 4.21 14.36
C THR A 106 -13.23 3.59 13.57
N ILE A 107 -12.93 2.80 12.52
CA ILE A 107 -13.93 2.05 11.74
C ILE A 107 -14.68 1.06 12.65
N ASN A 108 -13.97 0.32 13.52
CA ASN A 108 -14.58 -0.60 14.46
C ASN A 108 -15.51 0.11 15.47
N LYS A 109 -15.13 1.33 15.91
CA LYS A 109 -15.98 2.17 16.75
C LYS A 109 -17.24 2.60 15.98
N LEU A 110 -17.07 3.05 14.74
CA LEU A 110 -18.18 3.45 13.87
C LEU A 110 -19.18 2.29 13.67
N ILE A 111 -18.69 1.09 13.32
CA ILE A 111 -19.55 -0.10 13.14
C ILE A 111 -20.31 -0.44 14.43
N ARG A 112 -19.66 -0.29 15.60
CA ARG A 112 -20.32 -0.53 16.89
C ARG A 112 -21.44 0.48 17.16
N VAL A 113 -21.18 1.76 16.93
CA VAL A 113 -22.16 2.84 17.10
C VAL A 113 -23.31 2.66 16.12
N GLN A 114 -23.00 2.31 14.86
CA GLN A 114 -24.04 2.06 13.84
C GLN A 114 -24.95 0.91 14.25
N ARG A 115 -24.43 -0.19 14.79
CA ARG A 115 -25.23 -1.32 15.30
C ARG A 115 -26.09 -0.92 16.50
N GLN A 116 -25.55 -0.12 17.41
CA GLN A 116 -26.29 0.38 18.55
C GLN A 116 -27.47 1.25 18.11
N LEU A 117 -27.22 2.23 17.24
CA LEU A 117 -28.26 3.09 16.71
C LEU A 117 -29.31 2.33 15.88
N LEU A 118 -28.89 1.30 15.14
CA LEU A 118 -29.82 0.41 14.43
C LEU A 118 -30.80 -0.28 15.40
N GLN A 119 -30.32 -0.72 16.57
CA GLN A 119 -31.19 -1.33 17.60
C GLN A 119 -32.12 -0.30 18.25
N GLU A 120 -31.66 0.93 18.44
CA GLU A 120 -32.46 1.99 19.10
C GLU A 120 -33.52 2.57 18.13
N LEU A 121 -33.16 2.77 16.85
CA LEU A 121 -34.00 3.45 15.86
C LEU A 121 -34.85 2.48 15.03
N GLY A 122 -34.51 1.18 14.99
CA GLY A 122 -35.17 0.18 14.14
C GLY A 122 -34.91 0.35 12.63
N ARG A 123 -33.97 1.25 12.24
CA ARG A 123 -33.55 1.50 10.86
C ARG A 123 -32.06 1.86 10.82
N ASP A 124 -31.49 1.84 9.62
CA ASP A 124 -30.11 2.30 9.46
C ASP A 124 -29.97 3.79 9.85
N PRO A 125 -28.96 4.12 10.68
CA PRO A 125 -28.73 5.48 11.12
C PRO A 125 -28.14 6.35 10.01
N PHE A 126 -28.57 7.61 9.93
CA PHE A 126 -27.95 8.60 9.05
C PHE A 126 -26.57 9.04 9.57
N PRO A 127 -25.68 9.51 8.68
CA PRO A 127 -24.36 10.01 9.09
C PRO A 127 -24.41 11.12 10.15
N GLU A 128 -25.45 11.93 10.16
CA GLU A 128 -25.72 13.00 11.13
C GLU A 128 -26.03 12.47 12.53
N GLU A 129 -26.67 11.30 12.64
CA GLU A 129 -26.96 10.62 13.90
C GLU A 129 -25.70 9.95 14.47
N ILE A 130 -24.92 9.30 13.60
CA ILE A 130 -23.61 8.72 13.96
C ILE A 130 -22.65 9.80 14.41
N SER A 131 -22.61 10.94 13.73
CA SER A 131 -21.78 12.10 14.04
C SER A 131 -21.98 12.58 15.49
N LYS A 132 -23.23 12.66 15.93
CA LYS A 132 -23.56 13.06 17.31
C LYS A 132 -23.01 12.11 18.39
N VAL A 133 -23.12 10.79 18.13
CA VAL A 133 -22.68 9.76 19.09
C VAL A 133 -21.16 9.61 19.09
N MET A 134 -20.50 9.77 17.93
CA MET A 134 -19.05 9.65 17.82
C MET A 134 -18.30 10.94 18.17
N ASP A 135 -19.01 12.08 18.25
CA ASP A 135 -18.44 13.41 18.42
C ASP A 135 -17.43 13.78 17.30
N LEU A 136 -17.87 13.52 16.05
CA LEU A 136 -17.08 13.77 14.84
C LEU A 136 -17.92 14.57 13.84
N PRO A 137 -17.30 15.44 12.99
CA PRO A 137 -18.00 16.09 11.89
C PRO A 137 -18.64 15.07 10.93
N VAL A 138 -19.82 15.41 10.37
CA VAL A 138 -20.55 14.54 9.44
C VAL A 138 -19.69 14.15 8.23
N GLU A 139 -18.93 15.09 7.71
CA GLU A 139 -18.01 14.86 6.57
C GLU A 139 -16.98 13.79 6.90
N LYS A 140 -16.44 13.81 8.13
CA LYS A 140 -15.48 12.81 8.59
C LYS A 140 -16.12 11.43 8.75
N VAL A 141 -17.38 11.36 9.19
CA VAL A 141 -18.12 10.08 9.24
C VAL A 141 -18.29 9.50 7.85
N ARG A 142 -18.67 10.33 6.86
CA ARG A 142 -18.80 9.89 5.45
C ARG A 142 -17.46 9.42 4.87
N GLU A 143 -16.36 10.12 5.16
CA GLU A 143 -15.02 9.71 4.76
C GLU A 143 -14.64 8.35 5.35
N ILE A 144 -14.87 8.14 6.66
CA ILE A 144 -14.60 6.87 7.33
C ILE A 144 -15.45 5.74 6.75
N GLN A 145 -16.72 5.99 6.44
CA GLN A 145 -17.61 5.01 5.78
C GLN A 145 -17.08 4.61 4.41
N LYS A 146 -16.58 5.57 3.62
CA LYS A 146 -15.97 5.30 2.30
C LYS A 146 -14.69 4.46 2.42
N ILE A 147 -13.81 4.77 3.38
CA ILE A 147 -12.57 4.03 3.64
C ILE A 147 -12.87 2.62 4.17
N ALA A 148 -13.99 2.44 4.89
CA ALA A 148 -14.37 1.16 5.46
C ALA A 148 -14.77 0.11 4.41
N GLN A 149 -15.14 0.51 3.19
CA GLN A 149 -15.52 -0.39 2.12
C GLN A 149 -14.37 -1.33 1.74
N GLU A 150 -14.72 -2.57 1.41
CA GLU A 150 -13.77 -3.54 0.88
C GLU A 150 -13.80 -3.52 -0.65
N PRO A 151 -12.63 -3.76 -1.31
CA PRO A 151 -12.59 -3.85 -2.76
C PRO A 151 -13.41 -5.05 -3.26
N VAL A 152 -14.06 -4.87 -4.40
CA VAL A 152 -14.78 -5.93 -5.11
C VAL A 152 -13.80 -6.67 -6.02
N SER A 153 -13.93 -8.00 -6.15
CA SER A 153 -13.10 -8.80 -7.06
C SER A 153 -13.45 -8.50 -8.51
N LEU A 154 -12.42 -8.35 -9.36
CA LEU A 154 -12.60 -8.23 -10.81
C LEU A 154 -13.12 -9.53 -11.44
N GLU A 155 -12.94 -10.66 -10.78
CA GLU A 155 -13.47 -11.98 -11.21
C GLU A 155 -14.92 -12.21 -10.79
N THR A 156 -15.59 -11.18 -10.24
CA THR A 156 -17.02 -11.29 -9.90
C THR A 156 -17.82 -11.51 -11.18
N PRO A 157 -18.59 -12.62 -11.31
CA PRO A 157 -19.40 -12.89 -12.49
C PRO A 157 -20.52 -11.85 -12.61
N ILE A 158 -20.82 -11.44 -13.86
CA ILE A 158 -21.90 -10.51 -14.18
C ILE A 158 -22.87 -11.21 -15.15
N GLY A 159 -24.16 -11.24 -14.80
CA GLY A 159 -25.20 -11.88 -15.58
C GLY A 159 -25.47 -13.31 -15.17
N GLU A 160 -26.34 -14.00 -15.94
CA GLU A 160 -26.75 -15.39 -15.68
C GLU A 160 -25.79 -16.40 -16.35
N GLU A 161 -24.98 -15.96 -17.32
CA GLU A 161 -23.96 -16.76 -17.98
C GLU A 161 -22.59 -16.52 -17.32
N GLU A 162 -21.93 -17.58 -16.86
CA GLU A 162 -20.66 -17.52 -16.10
C GLU A 162 -19.45 -17.00 -16.92
N ASP A 163 -19.66 -16.60 -18.17
CA ASP A 163 -18.59 -16.25 -19.11
C ASP A 163 -18.12 -14.76 -19.00
N SER A 164 -18.86 -13.90 -18.28
CA SER A 164 -18.55 -12.47 -18.18
C SER A 164 -18.20 -12.08 -16.74
N HIS A 165 -17.08 -11.40 -16.58
CA HIS A 165 -16.58 -10.92 -15.28
C HIS A 165 -16.55 -9.38 -15.22
N LEU A 166 -16.60 -8.82 -14.01
CA LEU A 166 -16.57 -7.37 -13.80
C LEU A 166 -15.34 -6.71 -14.49
N GLY A 167 -14.20 -7.42 -14.52
CA GLY A 167 -12.97 -6.95 -15.14
C GLY A 167 -13.10 -6.69 -16.65
N ASP A 168 -13.98 -7.43 -17.36
CA ASP A 168 -14.16 -7.32 -18.81
C ASP A 168 -14.83 -6.00 -19.22
N PHE A 169 -15.50 -5.33 -18.29
CA PHE A 169 -16.21 -4.06 -18.51
C PHE A 169 -15.42 -2.81 -18.13
N ILE A 170 -14.22 -2.99 -17.58
CA ILE A 170 -13.39 -1.86 -17.16
C ILE A 170 -12.44 -1.52 -18.31
N PRO A 171 -12.61 -0.34 -18.96
CA PRO A 171 -11.69 0.09 -20.04
C PRO A 171 -10.32 0.43 -19.46
N ASP A 172 -9.28 0.23 -20.25
CA ASP A 172 -7.93 0.71 -19.98
C ASP A 172 -7.79 2.14 -20.53
N ASP A 173 -7.95 3.12 -19.64
CA ASP A 173 -7.85 4.55 -20.00
C ASP A 173 -6.42 4.99 -20.35
N ASP A 174 -5.40 4.19 -20.00
CA ASP A 174 -4.00 4.47 -20.33
C ASP A 174 -3.60 3.94 -21.72
N ALA A 175 -4.38 3.05 -22.29
CA ALA A 175 -4.15 2.52 -23.63
C ALA A 175 -4.55 3.54 -24.70
N LEU A 176 -3.56 3.99 -25.49
CA LEU A 176 -3.80 4.89 -26.61
C LEU A 176 -4.67 4.20 -27.67
N ALA A 177 -5.69 4.92 -28.17
CA ALA A 177 -6.44 4.46 -29.32
C ALA A 177 -5.50 4.27 -30.53
N PRO A 178 -5.75 3.28 -31.43
CA PRO A 178 -4.89 3.01 -32.59
C PRO A 178 -4.61 4.25 -33.46
N ALA A 179 -5.60 5.12 -33.62
CA ALA A 179 -5.44 6.38 -34.36
C ALA A 179 -4.48 7.36 -33.67
N GLU A 180 -4.55 7.47 -32.32
CA GLU A 180 -3.67 8.31 -31.52
C GLU A 180 -2.23 7.76 -31.52
N ALA A 181 -2.07 6.44 -31.40
CA ALA A 181 -0.78 5.78 -31.47
C ALA A 181 -0.12 5.99 -32.87
N ALA A 182 -0.89 5.90 -33.92
CA ALA A 182 -0.42 6.19 -35.30
C ALA A 182 -0.02 7.65 -35.43
N ALA A 183 -0.86 8.60 -34.97
CA ALA A 183 -0.55 10.02 -34.99
C ALA A 183 0.73 10.35 -34.21
N PHE A 184 0.90 9.75 -33.02
CA PHE A 184 2.13 9.93 -32.24
C PHE A 184 3.38 9.39 -32.94
N THR A 185 3.27 8.26 -33.64
CA THR A 185 4.36 7.68 -34.43
C THR A 185 4.73 8.60 -35.60
N MET A 186 3.73 9.11 -36.33
CA MET A 186 3.94 10.06 -37.43
C MET A 186 4.56 11.38 -36.93
N LEU A 187 4.10 11.90 -35.77
CA LEU A 187 4.71 13.07 -35.14
C LEU A 187 6.19 12.82 -34.81
N LYS A 188 6.52 11.67 -34.27
CA LYS A 188 7.90 11.28 -33.92
C LYS A 188 8.79 11.24 -35.17
N GLU A 189 8.30 10.64 -36.25
CA GLU A 189 9.01 10.60 -37.53
C GLU A 189 9.21 12.00 -38.14
N GLN A 190 8.17 12.84 -38.11
CA GLN A 190 8.29 14.23 -38.59
C GLN A 190 9.24 15.05 -37.73
N LEU A 191 9.25 14.82 -36.41
CA LEU A 191 10.20 15.49 -35.52
C LEU A 191 11.65 15.10 -35.85
N ILE A 192 11.93 13.82 -36.10
CA ILE A 192 13.25 13.33 -36.52
C ILE A 192 13.65 14.00 -37.84
N ASN A 193 12.78 14.01 -38.87
CA ASN A 193 13.03 14.63 -40.16
C ASN A 193 13.32 16.14 -40.05
N VAL A 194 12.70 16.84 -39.10
CA VAL A 194 12.96 18.25 -38.83
C VAL A 194 14.28 18.44 -38.10
N LEU A 195 14.63 17.57 -37.14
CA LEU A 195 15.90 17.61 -36.44
C LEU A 195 17.10 17.33 -37.35
N ASP A 196 16.97 16.44 -38.31
CA ASP A 196 18.01 16.13 -39.32
C ASP A 196 18.40 17.35 -40.19
N THR A 197 17.56 18.38 -40.20
CA THR A 197 17.88 19.65 -40.89
C THR A 197 18.82 20.57 -40.10
N LEU A 198 19.14 20.22 -38.86
CA LEU A 198 20.08 20.91 -37.99
C LEU A 198 21.50 20.38 -38.22
N THR A 199 22.49 21.07 -37.65
CA THR A 199 23.84 20.50 -37.62
C THR A 199 23.88 19.32 -36.67
N PRO A 200 24.73 18.28 -36.90
CA PRO A 200 24.79 17.09 -36.02
C PRO A 200 25.02 17.43 -34.56
N ARG A 201 25.68 18.51 -34.25
CA ARG A 201 25.95 18.97 -32.91
C ARG A 201 24.71 19.61 -32.26
N GLU A 202 23.94 20.40 -33.00
CA GLU A 202 22.70 21.02 -32.53
C GLU A 202 21.60 19.95 -32.32
N GLU A 203 21.48 19.01 -33.24
CA GLU A 203 20.58 17.87 -33.14
C GLU A 203 20.84 17.02 -31.91
N LYS A 204 22.10 16.55 -31.72
CA LYS A 204 22.47 15.69 -30.59
C LYS A 204 22.26 16.39 -29.25
N VAL A 205 22.52 17.72 -29.18
CA VAL A 205 22.22 18.49 -27.94
C VAL A 205 20.73 18.50 -27.67
N LEU A 206 19.84 18.69 -28.65
CA LEU A 206 18.41 18.66 -28.45
C LEU A 206 17.91 17.26 -28.10
N ARG A 207 18.39 16.20 -28.76
CA ARG A 207 18.03 14.81 -28.46
C ARG A 207 18.32 14.47 -26.99
N LEU A 208 19.51 14.78 -26.52
CA LEU A 208 19.92 14.53 -25.13
C LEU A 208 19.16 15.42 -24.14
N ARG A 209 18.98 16.69 -24.49
CA ARG A 209 18.34 17.67 -23.60
C ARG A 209 16.88 17.32 -23.32
N PHE A 210 16.15 16.91 -24.36
CA PHE A 210 14.72 16.57 -24.26
C PHE A 210 14.46 15.06 -24.10
N GLY A 211 15.52 14.22 -24.10
CA GLY A 211 15.37 12.77 -23.91
C GLY A 211 14.64 12.08 -25.07
N LEU A 212 14.87 12.52 -26.31
CA LEU A 212 14.11 12.02 -27.45
C LEU A 212 14.45 10.56 -27.83
N ASP A 213 15.61 10.07 -27.42
CA ASP A 213 16.08 8.73 -27.73
C ASP A 213 15.78 7.73 -26.57
N ASP A 214 15.98 8.15 -25.34
CA ASP A 214 15.90 7.29 -24.13
C ASP A 214 14.80 7.69 -23.14
N GLY A 215 13.99 8.72 -23.47
CA GLY A 215 12.92 9.23 -22.60
C GLY A 215 13.42 10.03 -21.38
N ARG A 216 14.76 10.16 -21.20
CA ARG A 216 15.35 10.86 -20.06
C ARG A 216 15.85 12.25 -20.45
N ALA A 217 15.13 13.29 -20.06
CA ALA A 217 15.58 14.67 -20.21
C ALA A 217 16.83 14.93 -19.33
N ARG A 218 17.89 15.48 -19.93
CA ARG A 218 19.15 15.81 -19.25
C ARG A 218 19.28 17.30 -18.99
N THR A 219 19.97 17.65 -17.91
CA THR A 219 20.26 19.05 -17.57
C THR A 219 21.32 19.62 -18.49
N LEU A 220 21.39 20.96 -18.61
CA LEU A 220 22.44 21.64 -19.40
C LEU A 220 23.86 21.28 -18.94
N GLU A 221 24.03 20.96 -17.68
CA GLU A 221 25.31 20.60 -17.08
C GLU A 221 25.74 19.18 -17.45
N GLU A 222 24.79 18.22 -17.42
CA GLU A 222 25.00 16.84 -17.85
C GLU A 222 25.36 16.77 -19.33
N VAL A 223 24.61 17.49 -20.17
CA VAL A 223 24.91 17.58 -21.62
C VAL A 223 26.27 18.27 -21.84
N GLY A 224 26.58 19.30 -21.03
CA GLY A 224 27.89 19.98 -21.07
C GLY A 224 29.06 19.04 -20.80
N LYS A 225 28.93 18.16 -19.83
CA LYS A 225 29.93 17.11 -19.50
C LYS A 225 30.14 16.15 -20.68
N GLU A 226 29.06 15.70 -21.33
CA GLU A 226 29.14 14.77 -22.47
C GLU A 226 29.85 15.39 -23.69
N PHE A 227 29.66 16.68 -23.91
CA PHE A 227 30.31 17.41 -25.04
C PHE A 227 31.65 18.09 -24.66
N ASN A 228 32.10 17.95 -23.40
CA ASN A 228 33.28 18.65 -22.86
C ASN A 228 33.23 20.17 -23.07
N VAL A 229 32.08 20.80 -22.79
CA VAL A 229 31.86 22.23 -22.89
C VAL A 229 31.11 22.78 -21.67
N THR A 230 31.16 24.10 -21.50
CA THR A 230 30.48 24.76 -20.39
C THR A 230 28.96 24.72 -20.53
N ARG A 231 28.21 24.74 -19.42
CA ARG A 231 26.75 24.85 -19.36
C ARG A 231 26.22 25.98 -20.25
N GLU A 232 26.89 27.15 -20.20
CA GLU A 232 26.49 28.32 -20.98
C GLU A 232 26.63 28.08 -22.48
N ARG A 233 27.67 27.34 -22.91
CA ARG A 233 27.83 26.96 -24.29
C ARG A 233 26.74 26.06 -24.83
N ILE A 234 26.28 25.09 -24.02
CA ILE A 234 25.12 24.25 -24.37
C ILE A 234 23.87 25.10 -24.47
N ARG A 235 23.62 26.01 -23.52
CA ARG A 235 22.48 26.93 -23.56
C ARG A 235 22.44 27.76 -24.89
N GLN A 236 23.61 28.25 -25.33
CA GLN A 236 23.73 28.97 -26.59
C GLN A 236 23.39 28.09 -27.80
N ILE A 237 23.90 26.84 -27.82
CA ILE A 237 23.63 25.87 -28.90
C ILE A 237 22.13 25.54 -28.92
N GLU A 238 21.52 25.22 -27.77
CA GLU A 238 20.08 24.96 -27.63
C GLU A 238 19.25 26.15 -28.16
N ALA A 239 19.52 27.37 -27.69
CA ALA A 239 18.79 28.57 -28.14
C ALA A 239 18.91 28.82 -29.64
N LYS A 240 20.11 28.57 -30.21
CA LYS A 240 20.33 28.70 -31.65
C LYS A 240 19.58 27.63 -32.44
N ALA A 241 19.59 26.38 -31.98
CA ALA A 241 18.88 25.28 -32.60
C ALA A 241 17.35 25.51 -32.57
N LEU A 242 16.80 25.88 -31.42
CA LEU A 242 15.37 26.21 -31.27
C LEU A 242 14.95 27.39 -32.14
N ARG A 243 15.81 28.41 -32.29
CA ARG A 243 15.54 29.53 -33.21
C ARG A 243 15.48 29.08 -34.67
N LYS A 244 16.36 28.15 -35.05
CA LYS A 244 16.33 27.56 -36.41
C LYS A 244 15.07 26.73 -36.64
N LEU A 245 14.58 25.99 -35.62
CA LEU A 245 13.35 25.21 -35.71
C LEU A 245 12.09 26.08 -35.81
N ARG A 246 12.09 27.27 -35.21
CA ARG A 246 10.97 28.22 -35.29
C ARG A 246 10.77 28.82 -36.69
N HIS A 247 11.73 28.63 -37.61
CA HIS A 247 11.58 29.15 -38.96
C HIS A 247 10.36 28.52 -39.66
N PRO A 248 9.53 29.30 -40.38
CA PRO A 248 8.27 28.83 -40.98
C PRO A 248 8.40 27.58 -41.84
N SER A 249 9.52 27.43 -42.58
CA SER A 249 9.79 26.26 -43.42
C SER A 249 9.92 24.93 -42.63
N ARG A 250 10.19 24.98 -41.31
CA ARG A 250 10.34 23.85 -40.45
C ARG A 250 9.14 23.72 -39.49
N SER A 251 8.72 24.83 -38.87
CA SER A 251 7.60 24.84 -37.93
C SER A 251 6.28 24.44 -38.58
N LYS A 252 6.06 24.79 -39.87
CA LYS A 252 4.84 24.42 -40.60
C LYS A 252 4.63 22.90 -40.67
N LYS A 253 5.70 22.10 -40.72
CA LYS A 253 5.62 20.63 -40.77
C LYS A 253 5.14 19.99 -39.47
N LEU A 254 5.27 20.70 -38.34
CA LEU A 254 4.87 20.21 -37.00
C LEU A 254 3.56 20.87 -36.55
N LYS A 255 3.06 21.89 -37.26
CA LYS A 255 1.89 22.66 -36.87
C LYS A 255 0.61 21.80 -36.81
N ASP A 256 0.47 20.88 -37.76
CA ASP A 256 -0.71 20.03 -37.93
C ASP A 256 -0.87 18.99 -36.77
N TYR A 257 0.11 18.92 -35.90
CA TYR A 257 0.12 18.03 -34.70
C TYR A 257 -0.01 18.79 -33.37
N LEU A 258 -0.22 20.11 -33.40
CA LEU A 258 -0.29 20.97 -32.21
C LEU A 258 -1.73 21.43 -31.89
N ASP A 259 -2.70 21.07 -32.73
CA ASP A 259 -4.14 21.41 -32.59
C ASP A 259 -4.90 20.31 -31.86
#